data_2a23a2825045efdca42c3a1025867df5
#
_entry.id   2a23a2825045efdca42c3a1025867df5
#
_cell.length_a   1.000
_cell.length_b   1.000
_cell.length_c   1.000
_cell.angle_alpha   90.00
_cell.angle_beta   90.00
_cell.angle_gamma   90.00
#
_symmetry.space_group_name_H-M   'P 1'
#
loop_
_entity.id
_entity.type
_entity.pdbx_description
1 polymer ?
#
loop_
_entity_poly.entity_id
_entity_poly.type
_entity_poly.pdbx_seq_one_letter_code
_entity_poly.pdbx_strand_id
1 'polypeptide(L)'
;MKHFGWWFTGVMLIAGLIVSVMALTPMGEKPFRAMFEPGEVTFIDFAEVSMERRPNRFLVCPTFDLCAELNDRTAIFDAEIPQLKARWDELIALEPRMELVLADEEKMQYVYIQRSRLLRLPDVFTVQFYDK
;
A
#
# COMPACT_ATOMS: atom_id res chain seq x y z
N MET A 1 -15.04 -12.27 45.01
CA MET A 1 -14.89 -11.26 43.91
C MET A 1 -13.44 -10.86 43.60
N LYS A 2 -12.46 -11.02 44.49
CA LYS A 2 -11.04 -10.62 44.27
C LYS A 2 -10.30 -11.52 43.24
N HIS A 3 -10.66 -12.78 43.10
CA HIS A 3 -9.98 -13.72 42.18
C HIS A 3 -10.36 -13.53 40.71
N PHE A 4 -11.53 -12.96 40.41
CA PHE A 4 -11.96 -12.70 39.04
C PHE A 4 -11.10 -11.64 38.34
N GLY A 5 -10.73 -10.59 39.07
CA GLY A 5 -9.84 -9.53 38.52
C GLY A 5 -8.46 -10.05 38.13
N TRP A 6 -7.85 -10.89 38.94
CA TRP A 6 -6.52 -11.47 38.68
C TRP A 6 -6.53 -12.41 37.46
N TRP A 7 -7.59 -13.19 37.32
CA TRP A 7 -7.73 -14.10 36.18
C TRP A 7 -7.89 -13.31 34.87
N PHE A 8 -8.71 -12.27 34.90
CA PHE A 8 -8.92 -11.40 33.75
C PHE A 8 -7.62 -10.67 33.34
N THR A 9 -6.86 -10.15 34.30
CA THR A 9 -5.57 -9.51 34.05
C THR A 9 -4.56 -10.49 33.44
N GLY A 10 -4.51 -11.73 33.96
CA GLY A 10 -3.64 -12.76 33.41
C GLY A 10 -3.96 -13.11 31.96
N VAL A 11 -5.24 -13.29 31.65
CA VAL A 11 -5.71 -13.58 30.27
C VAL A 11 -5.36 -12.43 29.32
N MET A 12 -5.55 -11.17 29.72
CA MET A 12 -5.21 -10.02 28.90
C MET A 12 -3.71 -9.89 28.63
N LEU A 13 -2.88 -10.18 29.61
CA LEU A 13 -1.41 -10.17 29.44
C LEU A 13 -0.95 -11.26 28.46
N ILE A 14 -1.52 -12.48 28.57
CA ILE A 14 -1.20 -13.57 27.64
C ILE A 14 -1.65 -13.22 26.24
N ALA A 15 -2.87 -12.70 26.07
CA ALA A 15 -3.38 -12.29 24.77
C ALA A 15 -2.50 -11.18 24.15
N GLY A 16 -2.13 -10.18 24.93
CA GLY A 16 -1.21 -9.12 24.50
C GLY A 16 0.16 -9.66 24.09
N LEU A 17 0.69 -10.63 24.83
CA LEU A 17 1.97 -11.27 24.48
C LEU A 17 1.86 -12.04 23.16
N ILE A 18 0.78 -12.82 22.97
CA ILE A 18 0.53 -13.57 21.72
C ILE A 18 0.47 -12.62 20.53
N VAL A 19 -0.33 -11.54 20.61
CA VAL A 19 -0.44 -10.54 19.55
C VAL A 19 0.91 -9.89 19.26
N SER A 20 1.68 -9.57 20.29
CA SER A 20 3.02 -8.98 20.14
C SER A 20 3.99 -9.94 19.43
N VAL A 21 3.99 -11.21 19.82
CA VAL A 21 4.81 -12.24 19.16
C VAL A 21 4.39 -12.39 17.70
N MET A 22 3.10 -12.45 17.41
CA MET A 22 2.60 -12.55 16.04
C MET A 22 2.97 -11.31 15.22
N ALA A 23 2.87 -10.10 15.77
CA ALA A 23 3.21 -8.86 15.05
C ALA A 23 4.71 -8.76 14.72
N LEU A 24 5.57 -9.30 15.57
CA LEU A 24 7.03 -9.19 15.45
C LEU A 24 7.70 -10.36 14.73
N THR A 25 6.95 -11.44 14.46
CA THR A 25 7.48 -12.66 13.86
C THR A 25 6.78 -13.01 12.54
N PRO A 26 7.39 -13.85 11.68
CA PRO A 26 6.74 -14.35 10.47
C PRO A 26 5.46 -15.16 10.71
N MET A 27 5.27 -15.67 11.93
CA MET A 27 4.06 -16.44 12.30
C MET A 27 2.77 -15.65 12.15
N GLY A 28 2.81 -14.33 12.33
CA GLY A 28 1.65 -13.46 12.18
C GLY A 28 1.36 -13.04 10.74
N GLU A 29 2.23 -13.32 9.79
CA GLU A 29 2.08 -12.80 8.43
C GLU A 29 0.77 -13.25 7.76
N LYS A 30 0.49 -14.55 7.76
CA LYS A 30 -0.72 -15.09 7.14
C LYS A 30 -2.01 -14.61 7.83
N PRO A 31 -2.18 -14.73 9.16
CA PRO A 31 -3.40 -14.28 9.82
C PRO A 31 -3.61 -12.77 9.72
N PHE A 32 -2.56 -11.94 9.81
CA PHE A 32 -2.71 -10.50 9.63
C PHE A 32 -3.03 -10.12 8.19
N ARG A 33 -2.43 -10.78 7.20
CA ARG A 33 -2.80 -10.57 5.79
C ARG A 33 -4.29 -10.91 5.56
N ALA A 34 -4.76 -12.04 6.05
CA ALA A 34 -6.15 -12.45 5.90
C ALA A 34 -7.15 -11.52 6.64
N MET A 35 -6.73 -10.96 7.77
CA MET A 35 -7.56 -10.04 8.56
C MET A 35 -7.65 -8.65 7.91
N PHE A 36 -6.58 -8.19 7.23
CA PHE A 36 -6.45 -6.87 6.64
C PHE A 36 -6.24 -6.99 5.13
N GLU A 37 -7.16 -7.64 4.44
CA GLU A 37 -7.14 -7.63 2.97
C GLU A 37 -7.67 -6.28 2.47
N PRO A 38 -7.04 -5.71 1.42
CA PRO A 38 -7.61 -4.56 0.76
C PRO A 38 -8.94 -4.97 0.13
N GLY A 39 -9.87 -4.03 0.00
CA GLY A 39 -11.05 -4.22 -0.81
C GLY A 39 -10.70 -4.54 -2.26
N GLU A 40 -11.69 -4.48 -3.14
CA GLU A 40 -11.46 -4.69 -4.57
C GLU A 40 -10.42 -3.70 -5.10
N VAL A 41 -9.34 -4.24 -5.66
CA VAL A 41 -8.25 -3.47 -6.26
C VAL A 41 -8.51 -3.42 -7.77
N THR A 42 -8.61 -2.22 -8.32
CA THR A 42 -8.89 -1.98 -9.73
C THR A 42 -7.93 -0.96 -10.32
N PHE A 43 -7.83 -0.93 -11.65
CA PHE A 43 -7.19 0.18 -12.34
C PHE A 43 -7.98 1.47 -12.14
N ILE A 44 -7.29 2.60 -12.11
CA ILE A 44 -7.89 3.92 -11.92
C ILE A 44 -7.64 4.79 -13.14
N ASP A 45 -8.59 5.67 -13.44
CA ASP A 45 -8.38 6.75 -14.40
C ASP A 45 -7.94 8.00 -13.64
N PHE A 46 -6.69 8.41 -13.81
CA PHE A 46 -6.12 9.57 -13.13
C PHE A 46 -6.79 10.89 -13.55
N ALA A 47 -7.34 10.95 -14.77
CA ALA A 47 -8.03 12.13 -15.24
C ALA A 47 -9.42 12.31 -14.59
N GLU A 48 -10.05 11.21 -14.17
CA GLU A 48 -11.39 11.22 -13.57
C GLU A 48 -11.37 11.02 -12.06
N VAL A 49 -10.22 10.64 -11.48
CA VAL A 49 -10.14 10.35 -10.05
C VAL A 49 -10.46 11.58 -9.22
N SER A 50 -11.54 11.53 -8.47
CA SER A 50 -11.88 12.57 -7.49
C SER A 50 -11.14 12.32 -6.18
N MET A 51 -10.45 13.35 -5.72
CA MET A 51 -9.82 13.38 -4.41
C MET A 51 -10.86 13.77 -3.34
N GLU A 52 -11.94 12.97 -3.24
CA GLU A 52 -12.80 13.11 -2.07
C GLU A 52 -11.93 13.19 -0.82
N ARG A 53 -12.29 14.06 0.12
CA ARG A 53 -11.55 14.30 1.37
C ARG A 53 -11.46 13.02 2.23
N ARG A 54 -10.76 12.02 1.74
CA ARG A 54 -10.41 10.84 2.51
C ARG A 54 -8.97 11.00 3.01
N PRO A 55 -8.72 10.86 4.31
CA PRO A 55 -7.41 11.12 4.90
C PRO A 55 -6.30 10.19 4.36
N ASN A 56 -6.65 9.13 3.65
CA ASN A 56 -5.73 8.09 3.19
C ASN A 56 -5.51 8.09 1.66
N ARG A 57 -5.81 9.19 0.97
CA ARG A 57 -5.54 9.32 -0.46
C ARG A 57 -4.53 10.41 -0.72
N PHE A 58 -3.54 10.11 -1.53
CA PHE A 58 -2.55 11.07 -1.97
C PHE A 58 -2.26 10.84 -3.45
N LEU A 59 -2.39 11.89 -4.25
CA LEU A 59 -2.21 11.85 -5.69
C LEU A 59 -1.08 12.79 -6.09
N VAL A 60 -0.14 12.27 -6.86
CA VAL A 60 1.00 13.01 -7.39
C VAL A 60 0.99 12.90 -8.91
N CYS A 61 0.95 14.03 -9.59
CA CYS A 61 0.97 14.11 -11.04
C CYS A 61 1.93 15.19 -11.51
N PRO A 62 2.51 15.08 -12.71
CA PRO A 62 3.41 16.10 -13.23
C PRO A 62 2.66 17.39 -13.59
N THR A 63 1.45 17.28 -14.14
CA THR A 63 0.64 18.42 -14.60
C THR A 63 -0.84 18.20 -14.29
N PHE A 64 -1.62 19.28 -14.27
CA PHE A 64 -3.09 19.21 -14.11
C PHE A 64 -3.82 18.65 -15.34
N ASP A 65 -3.16 18.57 -16.49
CA ASP A 65 -3.76 18.01 -17.70
C ASP A 65 -3.92 16.49 -17.62
N LEU A 66 -3.09 15.84 -16.77
CA LEU A 66 -3.11 14.39 -16.55
C LEU A 66 -3.99 13.95 -15.37
N CYS A 67 -4.29 14.87 -14.45
CA CYS A 67 -5.06 14.57 -13.26
C CYS A 67 -6.02 15.71 -12.96
N ALA A 68 -7.30 15.40 -12.73
CA ALA A 68 -8.30 16.39 -12.38
C ALA A 68 -7.96 17.15 -11.09
N GLU A 69 -7.42 16.45 -10.11
CA GLU A 69 -6.98 16.98 -8.83
C GLU A 69 -5.62 16.36 -8.47
N LEU A 70 -4.77 17.08 -7.76
CA LEU A 70 -3.50 16.54 -7.26
C LEU A 70 -3.14 17.15 -5.91
N ASN A 71 -2.42 16.39 -5.10
CA ASN A 71 -1.90 16.86 -3.81
C ASN A 71 -0.50 17.46 -3.98
N ASP A 72 0.30 16.91 -4.90
CA ASP A 72 1.66 17.36 -5.14
C ASP A 72 2.06 17.05 -6.59
N ARG A 73 3.19 17.63 -7.03
CA ARG A 73 3.73 17.45 -8.37
C ARG A 73 4.91 16.50 -8.36
N THR A 74 4.92 15.58 -9.33
CA THR A 74 6.11 14.78 -9.60
C THR A 74 7.05 15.49 -10.57
N ALA A 75 8.30 15.07 -10.57
CA ALA A 75 9.26 15.48 -11.59
C ALA A 75 8.89 14.89 -12.96
N ILE A 76 9.20 15.64 -14.02
CA ILE A 76 9.21 15.14 -15.39
C ILE A 76 10.63 14.65 -15.66
N PHE A 77 10.76 13.38 -16.02
CA PHE A 77 12.06 12.75 -16.27
C PHE A 77 12.41 12.84 -17.76
N ASP A 78 13.66 13.11 -18.05
CA ASP A 78 14.19 13.06 -19.41
C ASP A 78 14.70 11.65 -19.73
N ALA A 79 13.77 10.72 -19.83
CA ALA A 79 14.02 9.31 -20.09
C ALA A 79 12.83 8.68 -20.78
N GLU A 80 13.11 7.66 -21.60
CA GLU A 80 12.08 6.85 -22.25
C GLU A 80 11.32 5.99 -21.21
N ILE A 81 10.02 5.73 -21.46
CA ILE A 81 9.19 4.91 -20.57
C ILE A 81 9.83 3.56 -20.19
N PRO A 82 10.41 2.78 -21.12
CA PRO A 82 11.04 1.51 -20.76
C PRO A 82 12.20 1.67 -19.76
N GLN A 83 12.96 2.76 -19.86
CA GLN A 83 14.05 3.06 -18.93
C GLN A 83 13.52 3.43 -17.55
N LEU A 84 12.48 4.26 -17.49
CA LEU A 84 11.82 4.63 -16.23
C LEU A 84 11.20 3.39 -15.57
N LYS A 85 10.52 2.55 -16.34
CA LYS A 85 9.94 1.30 -15.85
C LYS A 85 11.00 0.37 -15.28
N ALA A 86 12.12 0.19 -15.98
CA ALA A 86 13.22 -0.64 -15.49
C ALA A 86 13.78 -0.12 -14.16
N ARG A 87 13.98 1.19 -14.03
CA ARG A 87 14.42 1.82 -12.77
C ARG A 87 13.39 1.68 -11.66
N TRP A 88 12.13 1.81 -12.02
CA TRP A 88 11.03 1.57 -11.09
C TRP A 88 11.04 0.13 -10.56
N ASP A 89 11.20 -0.85 -11.43
CA ASP A 89 11.26 -2.26 -11.05
C ASP A 89 12.44 -2.57 -10.13
N GLU A 90 13.61 -1.96 -10.39
CA GLU A 90 14.77 -2.05 -9.50
C GLU A 90 14.43 -1.50 -8.10
N LEU A 91 13.75 -0.36 -8.00
CA LEU A 91 13.34 0.21 -6.72
C LEU A 91 12.33 -0.67 -6.00
N ILE A 92 11.31 -1.15 -6.70
CA ILE A 92 10.28 -2.03 -6.12
C ILE A 92 10.88 -3.33 -5.60
N ALA A 93 11.87 -3.89 -6.31
CA ALA A 93 12.56 -5.11 -5.87
C ALA A 93 13.32 -4.93 -4.54
N LEU A 94 13.69 -3.70 -4.19
CA LEU A 94 14.35 -3.37 -2.91
C LEU A 94 13.35 -3.10 -1.79
N GLU A 95 12.07 -2.82 -2.13
CA GLU A 95 11.05 -2.50 -1.14
C GLU A 95 10.45 -3.79 -0.54
N PRO A 96 10.71 -4.05 0.74
CA PRO A 96 10.14 -5.21 1.39
C PRO A 96 8.62 -5.08 1.51
N ARG A 97 7.90 -6.17 1.31
CA ARG A 97 6.44 -6.24 1.48
C ARG A 97 5.64 -5.44 0.45
N MET A 98 6.22 -5.12 -0.70
CA MET A 98 5.52 -4.59 -1.86
C MET A 98 5.27 -5.73 -2.86
N GLU A 99 4.04 -5.84 -3.34
CA GLU A 99 3.57 -6.92 -4.22
C GLU A 99 2.83 -6.30 -5.40
N LEU A 100 3.21 -6.64 -6.63
CA LEU A 100 2.47 -6.28 -7.83
C LEU A 100 1.20 -7.11 -7.91
N VAL A 101 0.04 -6.49 -7.99
CA VAL A 101 -1.26 -7.16 -8.03
C VAL A 101 -1.98 -7.02 -9.36
N LEU A 102 -1.82 -5.88 -10.05
CA LEU A 102 -2.35 -5.66 -11.39
C LEU A 102 -1.31 -4.98 -12.27
N ALA A 103 -1.29 -5.36 -13.55
CA ALA A 103 -0.47 -4.73 -14.57
C ALA A 103 -1.29 -4.56 -15.86
N ASP A 104 -1.26 -3.35 -16.41
CA ASP A 104 -1.80 -3.01 -17.73
C ASP A 104 -0.63 -2.45 -18.54
N GLU A 105 -0.06 -3.29 -19.42
CA GLU A 105 1.09 -2.92 -20.24
C GLU A 105 0.71 -1.93 -21.36
N GLU A 106 -0.54 -1.90 -21.80
CA GLU A 106 -0.98 -0.98 -22.84
C GLU A 106 -1.08 0.45 -22.30
N LYS A 107 -1.58 0.58 -21.06
CA LYS A 107 -1.68 1.86 -20.37
C LYS A 107 -0.44 2.20 -19.54
N MET A 108 0.53 1.29 -19.48
CA MET A 108 1.70 1.38 -18.60
C MET A 108 1.31 1.70 -17.16
N GLN A 109 0.22 1.06 -16.67
CA GLN A 109 -0.30 1.24 -15.33
C GLN A 109 -0.11 -0.02 -14.49
N TYR A 110 0.43 0.16 -13.29
CA TYR A 110 0.78 -0.93 -12.37
C TYR A 110 0.23 -0.63 -10.99
N VAL A 111 -0.41 -1.62 -10.38
CA VAL A 111 -0.98 -1.50 -9.05
C VAL A 111 -0.25 -2.44 -8.10
N TYR A 112 0.22 -1.89 -7.01
CA TYR A 112 0.95 -2.59 -5.97
C TYR A 112 0.19 -2.52 -4.65
N ILE A 113 0.42 -3.51 -3.80
CA ILE A 113 0.04 -3.47 -2.39
C ILE A 113 1.31 -3.46 -1.56
N GLN A 114 1.51 -2.38 -0.79
CA GLN A 114 2.53 -2.32 0.22
C GLN A 114 1.92 -2.63 1.58
N ARG A 115 2.60 -3.47 2.37
CA ARG A 115 2.09 -3.84 3.70
C ARG A 115 2.97 -3.29 4.80
N SER A 116 2.33 -2.74 5.83
CA SER A 116 3.03 -2.24 7.01
C SER A 116 3.85 -3.34 7.69
N ARG A 117 4.91 -2.93 8.43
CA ARG A 117 5.82 -3.88 9.06
C ARG A 117 5.18 -4.71 10.17
N LEU A 118 4.32 -4.10 10.99
CA LEU A 118 3.79 -4.72 12.20
C LEU A 118 2.49 -5.46 11.95
N LEU A 119 1.47 -4.75 11.52
CA LEU A 119 0.11 -5.29 11.39
C LEU A 119 -0.23 -5.75 9.97
N ARG A 120 0.71 -5.63 9.03
CA ARG A 120 0.49 -5.99 7.62
C ARG A 120 -0.68 -5.25 6.98
N LEU A 121 -1.00 -4.05 7.48
CA LEU A 121 -2.03 -3.19 6.91
C LEU A 121 -1.69 -2.89 5.45
N PRO A 122 -2.63 -3.10 4.52
CA PRO A 122 -2.39 -2.86 3.10
C PRO A 122 -2.56 -1.39 2.74
N ASP A 123 -1.61 -0.86 1.98
CA ASP A 123 -1.73 0.40 1.26
C ASP A 123 -1.67 0.09 -0.23
N VAL A 124 -2.69 0.54 -0.97
CA VAL A 124 -2.74 0.37 -2.43
C VAL A 124 -2.01 1.54 -3.09
N PHE A 125 -1.07 1.21 -3.94
CA PHE A 125 -0.24 2.16 -4.65
C PHE A 125 -0.34 1.92 -6.15
N THR A 126 -0.78 2.94 -6.91
CA THR A 126 -0.87 2.88 -8.37
C THR A 126 0.12 3.83 -9.00
N VAL A 127 0.87 3.35 -9.97
CA VAL A 127 1.76 4.16 -10.80
C VAL A 127 1.38 4.00 -12.27
N GLN A 128 1.45 5.08 -13.01
CA GLN A 128 1.29 5.07 -14.46
C GLN A 128 2.38 5.92 -15.11
N PHE A 129 2.97 5.40 -16.18
CA PHE A 129 3.98 6.09 -16.97
C PHE A 129 3.32 6.70 -18.20
N TYR A 130 3.63 7.95 -18.47
CA TYR A 130 3.13 8.71 -19.63
C TYR A 130 4.31 9.21 -20.45
N ASP A 131 4.14 9.23 -21.77
CA ASP A 131 5.02 9.98 -22.65
C ASP A 131 4.83 11.49 -22.46
N LYS A 132 5.87 12.26 -22.78
CA LYS A 132 5.86 13.74 -22.72
C LYS A 132 4.94 14.32 -23.76
#